data_1981f565a09182bd6673ed0a378345e3
#
_entry.id   1981f565a09182bd6673ed0a378345e3
#
_cell.length_a   1.000
_cell.length_b   1.000
_cell.length_c   1.000
_cell.angle_alpha   90.00
_cell.angle_beta   90.00
_cell.angle_gamma   90.00
#
_symmetry.space_group_name_H-M   'P 1'
#
loop_
_entity.id
_entity.type
_entity.pdbx_description
1 polymer ?
#
loop_
_entity_poly.entity_id
_entity_poly.type
_entity_poly.pdbx_seq_one_letter_code
_entity_poly.pdbx_strand_id
1 'polypeptide(L)'
;MTTFSCQESNQSPSWSTFDIFLWKVIPSRFGGGVGYIQRFKDAWVQHNKMLIKSSAKKYGFPPELLAGICWVEVGGDPEFIDRVAFEVRAFFWSSSDWVNRNITITHPPERTSFGAVSMQLRTAANTLGIQADQLSIDELSQLASCLQQDVFNIDLAARHVRQIIDHDKLQKDQPELAMEHVRIVGARYNRGLGLSLEAIRKNTSYGDFIVKRWAYFAGLL
;
A
#
# COMPACT_ATOMS: atom_id res chain seq x y z
N MET A 1 -19.98 9.47 -14.18
CA MET A 1 -19.41 9.95 -12.89
C MET A 1 -19.31 8.75 -11.97
N THR A 2 -18.12 8.39 -11.59
CA THR A 2 -17.87 7.26 -10.67
C THR A 2 -17.91 7.80 -9.24
N THR A 3 -18.82 7.31 -8.40
CA THR A 3 -18.89 7.74 -7.00
C THR A 3 -18.20 6.68 -6.12
N PHE A 4 -17.15 7.07 -5.41
CA PHE A 4 -16.53 6.20 -4.42
C PHE A 4 -17.23 6.37 -3.07
N SER A 5 -17.69 5.27 -2.48
CA SER A 5 -18.29 5.23 -1.15
C SER A 5 -17.41 4.38 -0.24
N CYS A 6 -16.97 4.94 0.85
CA CYS A 6 -16.17 4.27 1.85
C CYS A 6 -16.71 4.56 3.25
N GLN A 7 -16.70 3.55 4.12
CA GLN A 7 -17.07 3.72 5.52
C GLN A 7 -15.91 4.36 6.28
N GLU A 8 -16.24 5.30 7.16
CA GLU A 8 -15.25 5.78 8.12
C GLU A 8 -14.81 4.63 9.02
N SER A 9 -13.51 4.46 9.15
CA SER A 9 -12.93 3.44 10.02
C SER A 9 -12.63 3.99 11.40
N ASN A 10 -12.64 3.12 12.40
CA ASN A 10 -12.12 3.45 13.72
C ASN A 10 -10.66 3.89 13.58
N GLN A 11 -10.28 4.90 14.37
CA GLN A 11 -8.95 5.49 14.31
C GLN A 11 -7.87 4.46 14.65
N SER A 12 -7.12 4.05 13.64
CA SER A 12 -5.89 3.29 13.83
C SER A 12 -4.81 4.17 14.46
N PRO A 13 -3.74 3.57 15.03
CA PRO A 13 -2.57 4.33 15.43
C PRO A 13 -2.09 5.22 14.28
N SER A 14 -2.09 6.54 14.47
CA SER A 14 -1.68 7.50 13.44
C SER A 14 -0.18 7.78 13.55
N TRP A 15 0.46 7.94 12.37
CA TRP A 15 1.86 8.30 12.26
C TRP A 15 1.97 9.81 12.01
N SER A 16 2.55 10.51 12.96
CA SER A 16 2.64 11.98 12.97
C SER A 16 4.06 12.49 12.65
N THR A 17 4.21 13.78 12.44
CA THR A 17 5.53 14.43 12.31
C THR A 17 6.40 14.26 13.57
N PHE A 18 5.78 14.13 14.75
CA PHE A 18 6.49 13.84 15.98
C PHE A 18 7.07 12.44 15.98
N ASP A 19 6.36 11.46 15.42
CA ASP A 19 6.86 10.08 15.27
C ASP A 19 8.06 10.01 14.32
N ILE A 20 8.06 10.82 13.25
CA ILE A 20 9.23 10.95 12.36
C ILE A 20 10.43 11.51 13.12
N PHE A 21 10.23 12.51 13.97
CA PHE A 21 11.29 13.06 14.80
C PHE A 21 11.86 11.99 15.73
N LEU A 22 10.99 11.24 16.42
CA LEU A 22 11.42 10.15 17.30
C LEU A 22 12.17 9.06 16.53
N TRP A 23 11.72 8.74 15.31
CA TRP A 23 12.37 7.74 14.47
C TRP A 23 13.72 8.21 13.92
N LYS A 24 13.80 9.41 13.34
CA LYS A 24 14.99 9.86 12.59
C LYS A 24 16.04 10.55 13.46
N VAL A 25 15.63 11.20 14.55
CA VAL A 25 16.50 12.07 15.36
C VAL A 25 16.85 11.44 16.68
N ILE A 26 15.92 10.75 17.34
CA ILE A 26 16.19 10.18 18.66
C ILE A 26 16.91 8.83 18.51
N PRO A 27 18.10 8.65 19.14
CA PRO A 27 18.81 7.38 19.11
C PRO A 27 18.02 6.23 19.75
N SER A 28 18.25 5.00 19.27
CA SER A 28 17.55 3.80 19.78
C SER A 28 17.73 3.58 21.28
N ARG A 29 18.87 3.97 21.85
CA ARG A 29 19.14 3.91 23.32
C ARG A 29 18.21 4.78 24.15
N PHE A 30 17.57 5.79 23.54
CA PHE A 30 16.58 6.67 24.17
C PHE A 30 15.14 6.37 23.70
N GLY A 31 14.92 5.20 23.12
CA GLY A 31 13.60 4.74 22.69
C GLY A 31 13.19 5.14 21.27
N GLY A 32 14.04 5.87 20.54
CA GLY A 32 13.82 6.27 19.13
C GLY A 32 14.35 5.26 18.10
N GLY A 33 14.70 5.75 16.92
CA GLY A 33 15.34 4.96 15.86
C GLY A 33 14.48 3.85 15.28
N VAL A 34 15.15 2.83 14.71
CA VAL A 34 14.48 1.71 14.02
C VAL A 34 13.52 0.95 14.95
N GLY A 35 13.87 0.79 16.24
CA GLY A 35 12.99 0.12 17.19
C GLY A 35 11.66 0.88 17.44
N TYR A 36 11.67 2.21 17.31
CA TYR A 36 10.47 3.02 17.44
C TYR A 36 9.47 2.74 16.31
N ILE A 37 9.92 2.86 15.06
CA ILE A 37 9.04 2.63 13.90
C ILE A 37 8.56 1.16 13.84
N GLN A 38 9.39 0.20 14.27
CA GLN A 38 8.96 -1.21 14.35
C GLN A 38 7.79 -1.39 15.33
N ARG A 39 7.89 -0.83 16.55
CA ARG A 39 6.79 -0.88 17.53
C ARG A 39 5.51 -0.24 17.00
N PHE A 40 5.62 0.87 16.29
CA PHE A 40 4.47 1.50 15.64
C PHE A 40 3.83 0.57 14.61
N LYS A 41 4.63 -0.01 13.69
CA LYS A 41 4.17 -0.95 12.67
C LYS A 41 3.50 -2.18 13.29
N ASP A 42 4.06 -2.71 14.37
CA ASP A 42 3.50 -3.84 15.11
C ASP A 42 2.13 -3.48 15.71
N ALA A 43 2.05 -2.35 16.39
CA ALA A 43 0.81 -1.85 16.99
C ALA A 43 -0.29 -1.64 15.93
N TRP A 44 0.08 -1.09 14.77
CA TRP A 44 -0.86 -0.87 13.67
C TRP A 44 -1.39 -2.19 13.09
N VAL A 45 -0.52 -3.17 12.84
CA VAL A 45 -0.92 -4.50 12.35
C VAL A 45 -1.79 -5.22 13.38
N GLN A 46 -1.42 -5.17 14.66
CA GLN A 46 -2.22 -5.77 15.75
C GLN A 46 -3.60 -5.11 15.89
N HIS A 47 -3.68 -3.79 15.75
CA HIS A 47 -4.95 -3.06 15.75
C HIS A 47 -5.85 -3.53 14.61
N ASN A 48 -5.31 -3.67 13.42
CA ASN A 48 -6.03 -4.03 12.21
C ASN A 48 -6.10 -5.55 11.93
N LYS A 49 -5.67 -6.42 12.87
CA LYS A 49 -5.55 -7.86 12.65
C LYS A 49 -6.84 -8.53 12.16
N MET A 50 -7.99 -8.10 12.66
CA MET A 50 -9.28 -8.67 12.25
C MET A 50 -9.63 -8.31 10.81
N LEU A 51 -9.35 -7.06 10.39
CA LEU A 51 -9.52 -6.62 9.01
C LEU A 51 -8.56 -7.36 8.07
N ILE A 52 -7.29 -7.49 8.45
CA ILE A 52 -6.27 -8.21 7.69
C ILE A 52 -6.69 -9.68 7.50
N LYS A 53 -7.10 -10.37 8.58
CA LYS A 53 -7.57 -11.77 8.49
C LYS A 53 -8.81 -11.92 7.62
N SER A 54 -9.81 -11.05 7.81
CA SER A 54 -11.06 -11.13 7.05
C SER A 54 -10.85 -10.83 5.57
N SER A 55 -10.04 -9.84 5.23
CA SER A 55 -9.72 -9.49 3.84
C SER A 55 -8.89 -10.58 3.17
N ALA A 56 -7.85 -11.10 3.82
CA ALA A 56 -7.07 -12.21 3.28
C ALA A 56 -7.93 -13.47 3.04
N LYS A 57 -8.81 -13.80 3.99
CA LYS A 57 -9.78 -14.91 3.85
C LYS A 57 -10.75 -14.66 2.68
N LYS A 58 -11.28 -13.45 2.55
CA LYS A 58 -12.20 -13.05 1.46
C LYS A 58 -11.57 -13.28 0.08
N TYR A 59 -10.29 -13.00 -0.05
CA TYR A 59 -9.57 -13.12 -1.33
C TYR A 59 -8.73 -14.41 -1.46
N GLY A 60 -8.79 -15.33 -0.48
CA GLY A 60 -8.29 -16.68 -0.58
C GLY A 60 -6.76 -16.81 -0.59
N PHE A 61 -6.06 -16.14 0.33
CA PHE A 61 -4.61 -16.28 0.53
C PHE A 61 -4.24 -16.12 2.03
N PRO A 62 -3.02 -16.54 2.44
CA PRO A 62 -2.61 -16.50 3.84
C PRO A 62 -2.58 -15.06 4.41
N PRO A 63 -3.15 -14.81 5.61
CA PRO A 63 -3.20 -13.47 6.20
C PRO A 63 -1.82 -12.92 6.56
N GLU A 64 -0.81 -13.76 6.78
CA GLU A 64 0.57 -13.36 7.04
C GLU A 64 1.19 -12.59 5.87
N LEU A 65 0.81 -12.94 4.64
CA LEU A 65 1.24 -12.20 3.45
C LEU A 65 0.70 -10.77 3.48
N LEU A 66 -0.58 -10.59 3.77
CA LEU A 66 -1.17 -9.25 3.86
C LEU A 66 -0.61 -8.48 5.06
N ALA A 67 -0.45 -9.12 6.22
CA ALA A 67 0.17 -8.52 7.39
C ALA A 67 1.60 -8.05 7.09
N GLY A 68 2.38 -8.86 6.39
CA GLY A 68 3.73 -8.51 5.96
C GLY A 68 3.76 -7.29 5.03
N ILE A 69 2.86 -7.24 4.03
CA ILE A 69 2.70 -6.09 3.14
C ILE A 69 2.33 -4.85 3.95
N CYS A 70 1.27 -4.91 4.75
CA CYS A 70 0.85 -3.79 5.60
C CYS A 70 1.98 -3.31 6.51
N TRP A 71 2.72 -4.23 7.15
CA TRP A 71 3.83 -3.89 8.03
C TRP A 71 4.97 -3.18 7.29
N VAL A 72 5.28 -3.57 6.05
CA VAL A 72 6.31 -2.91 5.25
C VAL A 72 5.87 -1.49 4.90
N GLU A 73 4.65 -1.32 4.43
CA GLU A 73 4.13 -0.06 3.88
C GLU A 73 3.78 0.97 4.98
N VAL A 74 3.24 0.50 6.11
CA VAL A 74 2.77 1.36 7.19
C VAL A 74 3.91 2.15 7.84
N GLY A 75 3.67 3.44 8.09
CA GLY A 75 4.65 4.34 8.68
C GLY A 75 5.74 4.75 7.67
N GLY A 76 5.86 5.99 7.44
CA GLY A 76 6.76 6.62 6.46
C GLY A 76 6.53 8.12 6.46
N ASP A 77 6.36 8.70 5.31
CA ASP A 77 5.97 10.11 5.22
C ASP A 77 4.51 10.29 5.63
N PRO A 78 4.16 11.34 6.38
CA PRO A 78 2.79 11.55 6.87
C PRO A 78 1.78 11.71 5.73
N GLU A 79 0.54 11.24 5.95
CA GLU A 79 -0.60 11.42 5.03
C GLU A 79 -0.79 12.88 4.57
N PHE A 80 -0.39 13.84 5.39
CA PHE A 80 -0.38 15.26 5.05
C PHE A 80 0.53 15.57 3.84
N ILE A 81 1.72 14.96 3.76
CA ILE A 81 2.65 15.18 2.64
C ILE A 81 2.07 14.59 1.36
N ASP A 82 1.44 13.42 1.43
CA ASP A 82 0.78 12.79 0.29
C ASP A 82 -0.37 13.65 -0.24
N ARG A 83 -1.19 14.21 0.65
CA ARG A 83 -2.29 15.10 0.28
C ARG A 83 -1.79 16.40 -0.34
N VAL A 84 -0.80 17.05 0.26
CA VAL A 84 -0.19 18.26 -0.31
C VAL A 84 0.47 17.96 -1.65
N ALA A 85 1.17 16.83 -1.78
CA ALA A 85 1.76 16.41 -3.05
C ALA A 85 0.69 16.16 -4.13
N PHE A 86 -0.45 15.59 -3.75
CA PHE A 86 -1.58 15.40 -4.66
C PHE A 86 -2.20 16.74 -5.07
N GLU A 87 -2.50 17.63 -4.13
CA GLU A 87 -3.09 18.95 -4.41
C GLU A 87 -2.18 19.79 -5.32
N VAL A 88 -0.88 19.79 -5.04
CA VAL A 88 0.12 20.47 -5.88
C VAL A 88 0.13 19.86 -7.29
N ARG A 89 0.15 18.53 -7.42
CA ARG A 89 0.13 17.85 -8.72
C ARG A 89 -1.18 18.10 -9.47
N ALA A 90 -2.34 18.04 -8.79
CA ALA A 90 -3.64 18.33 -9.37
C ALA A 90 -3.74 19.78 -9.89
N PHE A 91 -3.22 20.75 -9.12
CA PHE A 91 -3.18 22.15 -9.51
C PHE A 91 -2.34 22.37 -10.77
N PHE A 92 -1.14 21.80 -10.82
CA PHE A 92 -0.26 21.92 -11.99
C PHE A 92 -0.78 21.12 -13.20
N TRP A 93 -1.42 19.98 -12.99
CA TRP A 93 -1.98 19.15 -14.06
C TRP A 93 -3.20 19.79 -14.73
N SER A 94 -3.99 20.56 -13.99
CA SER A 94 -5.11 21.32 -14.55
C SER A 94 -4.70 22.58 -15.32
N SER A 95 -3.47 23.05 -15.15
CA SER A 95 -2.93 24.19 -15.92
C SER A 95 -2.23 23.70 -17.17
N SER A 96 -2.54 24.30 -18.28
CA SER A 96 -2.18 24.02 -19.70
C SER A 96 -0.99 23.06 -19.99
N ASP A 97 -1.05 22.34 -21.12
CA ASP A 97 -0.01 21.41 -21.64
C ASP A 97 1.41 21.97 -21.66
N TRP A 98 1.59 23.28 -21.68
CA TRP A 98 2.88 23.93 -21.66
C TRP A 98 3.55 23.81 -20.28
N VAL A 99 2.79 23.98 -19.20
CA VAL A 99 3.28 23.85 -17.82
C VAL A 99 3.69 22.40 -17.55
N ASN A 100 2.90 21.44 -18.03
CA ASN A 100 3.16 20.01 -17.85
C ASN A 100 4.46 19.53 -18.54
N ARG A 101 4.89 20.20 -19.61
CA ARG A 101 6.12 19.83 -20.36
C ARG A 101 7.39 20.47 -19.80
N ASN A 102 7.30 21.59 -19.11
CA ASN A 102 8.46 22.39 -18.73
C ASN A 102 8.78 22.41 -17.23
N ILE A 103 7.88 21.94 -16.39
CA ILE A 103 8.12 21.84 -14.93
C ILE A 103 8.37 20.40 -14.55
N THR A 104 9.61 20.07 -14.27
CA THR A 104 10.15 18.72 -13.95
C THR A 104 9.66 18.14 -12.61
N ILE A 105 8.59 18.65 -11.99
CA ILE A 105 8.10 18.21 -10.68
C ILE A 105 7.04 17.11 -10.80
N THR A 106 6.68 16.66 -12.01
CA THR A 106 5.37 16.08 -12.18
C THR A 106 5.36 14.63 -12.65
N HIS A 107 5.22 13.76 -11.71
CA HIS A 107 4.42 12.56 -11.98
C HIS A 107 2.93 12.96 -11.97
N PRO A 108 2.08 12.39 -12.87
CA PRO A 108 0.64 12.61 -12.87
C PRO A 108 0.00 12.36 -11.49
N PRO A 109 -1.10 13.05 -11.13
CA PRO A 109 -1.74 12.93 -9.82
C PRO A 109 -2.06 11.49 -9.41
N GLU A 110 -2.44 10.64 -10.36
CA GLU A 110 -2.75 9.23 -10.14
C GLU A 110 -1.55 8.38 -9.69
N ARG A 111 -0.32 8.90 -9.74
CA ARG A 111 0.89 8.25 -9.22
C ARG A 111 1.18 8.57 -7.76
N THR A 112 0.35 9.39 -7.11
CA THR A 112 0.47 9.65 -5.68
C THR A 112 -0.08 8.47 -4.89
N SER A 113 0.63 8.06 -3.83
CA SER A 113 0.21 7.00 -2.92
C SER A 113 -0.60 7.57 -1.77
N PHE A 114 -1.61 6.85 -1.31
CA PHE A 114 -2.46 7.23 -0.19
C PHE A 114 -2.74 6.07 0.76
N GLY A 115 -3.12 6.44 1.98
CA GLY A 115 -3.49 5.52 3.04
C GLY A 115 -2.29 4.85 3.71
N ALA A 116 -2.57 4.14 4.81
CA ALA A 116 -1.55 3.49 5.63
C ALA A 116 -0.76 2.44 4.84
N VAL A 117 -1.38 1.75 3.87
CA VAL A 117 -0.73 0.74 3.01
C VAL A 117 -0.21 1.36 1.70
N SER A 118 0.04 2.66 1.68
CA SER A 118 0.76 3.42 0.63
C SER A 118 0.39 3.05 -0.82
N MET A 119 -0.89 2.86 -1.12
CA MET A 119 -1.35 2.46 -2.45
C MET A 119 -1.43 3.66 -3.40
N GLN A 120 -0.82 3.56 -4.58
CA GLN A 120 -0.95 4.57 -5.63
C GLN A 120 -2.39 4.63 -6.15
N LEU A 121 -2.93 5.83 -6.40
CA LEU A 121 -4.28 6.04 -6.97
C LEU A 121 -4.50 5.24 -8.26
N ARG A 122 -3.49 5.20 -9.14
CA ARG A 122 -3.56 4.40 -10.37
C ARG A 122 -3.71 2.91 -10.08
N THR A 123 -2.95 2.39 -9.13
CA THR A 123 -3.06 0.97 -8.72
C THR A 123 -4.42 0.70 -8.10
N ALA A 124 -4.91 1.62 -7.26
CA ALA A 124 -6.24 1.53 -6.65
C ALA A 124 -7.36 1.51 -7.69
N ALA A 125 -7.36 2.47 -8.63
CA ALA A 125 -8.34 2.54 -9.72
C ALA A 125 -8.33 1.26 -10.57
N ASN A 126 -7.15 0.83 -11.03
CA ASN A 126 -6.99 -0.40 -11.81
C ASN A 126 -7.46 -1.64 -11.04
N THR A 127 -7.20 -1.69 -9.73
CA THR A 127 -7.68 -2.77 -8.86
C THR A 127 -9.20 -2.79 -8.76
N LEU A 128 -9.85 -1.63 -8.83
CA LEU A 128 -11.31 -1.49 -8.90
C LEU A 128 -11.89 -1.79 -10.30
N GLY A 129 -11.04 -1.96 -11.31
CA GLY A 129 -11.45 -2.18 -12.71
C GLY A 129 -11.72 -0.87 -13.46
N ILE A 130 -11.20 0.24 -12.97
CA ILE A 130 -11.37 1.59 -13.54
C ILE A 130 -10.02 2.03 -14.13
N GLN A 131 -10.04 2.63 -15.31
CA GLN A 131 -8.84 3.22 -15.90
C GLN A 131 -8.58 4.58 -15.23
N ALA A 132 -7.42 4.71 -14.59
CA ALA A 132 -7.09 5.88 -13.78
C ALA A 132 -7.01 7.19 -14.58
N ASP A 133 -6.63 7.11 -15.86
CA ASP A 133 -6.55 8.23 -16.80
C ASP A 133 -7.93 8.76 -17.26
N GLN A 134 -9.00 8.01 -16.98
CA GLN A 134 -10.37 8.40 -17.24
C GLN A 134 -11.04 9.09 -16.04
N LEU A 135 -10.38 9.08 -14.87
CA LEU A 135 -10.91 9.71 -13.66
C LEU A 135 -10.61 11.22 -13.66
N SER A 136 -11.64 12.01 -13.35
CA SER A 136 -11.50 13.43 -13.05
C SER A 136 -10.69 13.65 -11.77
N ILE A 137 -10.20 14.87 -11.57
CA ILE A 137 -9.50 15.27 -10.34
C ILE A 137 -10.39 15.07 -9.11
N ASP A 138 -11.68 15.35 -9.20
CA ASP A 138 -12.64 15.17 -8.10
C ASP A 138 -12.82 13.69 -7.76
N GLU A 139 -12.91 12.81 -8.77
CA GLU A 139 -13.00 11.37 -8.57
C GLU A 139 -11.69 10.80 -7.99
N LEU A 140 -10.53 11.28 -8.43
CA LEU A 140 -9.24 10.92 -7.82
C LEU A 140 -9.14 11.39 -6.36
N SER A 141 -9.66 12.58 -6.05
CA SER A 141 -9.71 13.11 -4.67
C SER A 141 -10.62 12.27 -3.77
N GLN A 142 -11.78 11.83 -4.27
CA GLN A 142 -12.68 10.91 -3.55
C GLN A 142 -11.99 9.56 -3.29
N LEU A 143 -11.33 8.99 -4.30
CA LEU A 143 -10.58 7.74 -4.17
C LEU A 143 -9.45 7.88 -3.13
N ALA A 144 -8.72 9.00 -3.16
CA ALA A 144 -7.68 9.30 -2.18
C ALA A 144 -8.25 9.37 -0.75
N SER A 145 -9.42 10.00 -0.57
CA SER A 145 -10.10 10.07 0.72
C SER A 145 -10.54 8.69 1.21
N CYS A 146 -11.01 7.82 0.31
CA CYS A 146 -11.34 6.43 0.65
C CYS A 146 -10.09 5.62 1.04
N LEU A 147 -8.96 5.81 0.35
CA LEU A 147 -7.72 5.12 0.68
C LEU A 147 -7.17 5.50 2.07
N GLN A 148 -7.53 6.65 2.61
CA GLN A 148 -7.19 7.04 3.99
C GLN A 148 -8.00 6.28 5.05
N GLN A 149 -9.04 5.55 4.66
CA GLN A 149 -9.82 4.70 5.56
C GLN A 149 -9.23 3.28 5.57
N ASP A 150 -8.77 2.81 6.73
CA ASP A 150 -8.07 1.53 6.86
C ASP A 150 -8.89 0.34 6.35
N VAL A 151 -10.20 0.34 6.59
CA VAL A 151 -11.11 -0.71 6.09
C VAL A 151 -11.04 -0.80 4.56
N PHE A 152 -11.13 0.33 3.88
CA PHE A 152 -11.08 0.40 2.43
C PHE A 152 -9.68 0.08 1.90
N ASN A 153 -8.64 0.65 2.52
CA ASN A 153 -7.26 0.52 2.10
C ASN A 153 -6.76 -0.94 2.22
N ILE A 154 -7.04 -1.60 3.36
CA ILE A 154 -6.67 -3.01 3.59
C ILE A 154 -7.44 -3.94 2.64
N ASP A 155 -8.75 -3.77 2.46
CA ASP A 155 -9.55 -4.59 1.54
C ASP A 155 -9.06 -4.44 0.09
N LEU A 156 -8.76 -3.21 -0.32
CA LEU A 156 -8.26 -2.96 -1.68
C LEU A 156 -6.84 -3.52 -1.89
N ALA A 157 -5.96 -3.42 -0.88
CA ALA A 157 -4.64 -4.05 -0.92
C ALA A 157 -4.77 -5.57 -1.05
N ALA A 158 -5.68 -6.20 -0.30
CA ALA A 158 -5.95 -7.62 -0.40
C ALA A 158 -6.50 -8.02 -1.78
N ARG A 159 -7.40 -7.23 -2.35
CA ARG A 159 -7.91 -7.43 -3.71
C ARG A 159 -6.78 -7.33 -4.74
N HIS A 160 -5.86 -6.38 -4.58
CA HIS A 160 -4.70 -6.24 -5.45
C HIS A 160 -3.76 -7.45 -5.34
N VAL A 161 -3.51 -7.96 -4.13
CA VAL A 161 -2.76 -9.20 -3.90
C VAL A 161 -3.41 -10.37 -4.67
N ARG A 162 -4.74 -10.51 -4.63
CA ARG A 162 -5.46 -11.54 -5.40
C ARG A 162 -5.24 -11.37 -6.90
N GLN A 163 -5.33 -10.15 -7.44
CA GLN A 163 -5.06 -9.88 -8.84
C GLN A 163 -3.63 -10.27 -9.24
N ILE A 164 -2.63 -10.02 -8.40
CA ILE A 164 -1.25 -10.45 -8.63
C ILE A 164 -1.16 -11.98 -8.72
N ILE A 165 -1.78 -12.69 -7.76
CA ILE A 165 -1.79 -14.16 -7.74
C ILE A 165 -2.44 -14.73 -9.02
N ASP A 166 -3.54 -14.14 -9.46
CA ASP A 166 -4.25 -14.57 -10.68
C ASP A 166 -3.48 -14.23 -11.95
N HIS A 167 -2.86 -13.04 -12.00
CA HIS A 167 -2.06 -12.58 -13.13
C HIS A 167 -0.92 -13.55 -13.46
N ASP A 168 -0.18 -13.99 -12.47
CA ASP A 168 0.95 -14.92 -12.63
C ASP A 168 0.53 -16.39 -12.48
N LYS A 169 -0.78 -16.66 -12.27
CA LYS A 169 -1.36 -18.02 -12.10
C LYS A 169 -0.68 -18.83 -11.00
N LEU A 170 -0.39 -18.20 -9.87
CA LEU A 170 0.43 -18.77 -8.80
C LEU A 170 -0.32 -19.78 -7.91
N GLN A 171 -1.63 -19.88 -8.01
CA GLN A 171 -2.49 -20.71 -7.15
C GLN A 171 -3.48 -21.53 -8.00
N LYS A 172 -2.97 -22.33 -8.95
CA LYS A 172 -3.84 -23.09 -9.85
C LYS A 172 -4.47 -24.34 -9.22
N ASP A 173 -3.72 -25.07 -8.41
CA ASP A 173 -4.07 -26.43 -8.00
C ASP A 173 -3.85 -26.71 -6.50
N GLN A 174 -3.50 -25.69 -5.71
CA GLN A 174 -3.23 -25.84 -4.28
C GLN A 174 -4.04 -24.83 -3.48
N PRO A 175 -4.66 -25.24 -2.33
CA PRO A 175 -5.42 -24.32 -1.46
C PRO A 175 -4.51 -23.32 -0.74
N GLU A 176 -3.20 -23.60 -0.67
CA GLU A 176 -2.20 -22.77 0.00
C GLU A 176 -1.21 -22.15 -1.00
N LEU A 177 -0.78 -20.94 -0.71
CA LEU A 177 0.23 -20.25 -1.50
C LEU A 177 1.62 -20.71 -1.06
N ALA A 178 2.38 -21.34 -1.94
CA ALA A 178 3.76 -21.76 -1.65
C ALA A 178 4.66 -20.55 -1.31
N MET A 179 5.66 -20.75 -0.46
CA MET A 179 6.55 -19.65 -0.03
C MET A 179 7.31 -19.00 -1.19
N GLU A 180 7.63 -19.73 -2.25
CA GLU A 180 8.18 -19.18 -3.49
C GLU A 180 7.18 -18.20 -4.14
N HIS A 181 5.90 -18.55 -4.16
CA HIS A 181 4.85 -17.68 -4.71
C HIS A 181 4.64 -16.44 -3.82
N VAL A 182 4.74 -16.57 -2.50
CA VAL A 182 4.74 -15.42 -1.58
C VAL A 182 5.84 -14.43 -1.94
N ARG A 183 7.07 -14.91 -2.26
CA ARG A 183 8.17 -14.04 -2.71
C ARG A 183 7.82 -13.29 -3.98
N ILE A 184 7.24 -13.98 -4.95
CA ILE A 184 6.82 -13.38 -6.23
C ILE A 184 5.73 -12.34 -6.00
N VAL A 185 4.70 -12.66 -5.20
CA VAL A 185 3.60 -11.73 -4.89
C VAL A 185 4.13 -10.47 -4.20
N GLY A 186 4.99 -10.61 -3.19
CA GLY A 186 5.60 -9.46 -2.53
C GLY A 186 6.44 -8.60 -3.49
N ALA A 187 7.23 -9.22 -4.36
CA ALA A 187 8.00 -8.50 -5.38
C ALA A 187 7.10 -7.76 -6.39
N ARG A 188 6.00 -8.38 -6.81
CA ARG A 188 4.97 -7.77 -7.67
C ARG A 188 4.28 -6.60 -7.00
N TYR A 189 3.92 -6.75 -5.73
CA TYR A 189 3.27 -5.67 -4.97
C TYR A 189 4.13 -4.40 -4.99
N ASN A 190 5.43 -4.55 -4.78
CA ASN A 190 6.38 -3.43 -4.79
C ASN A 190 6.71 -2.91 -6.20
N ARG A 191 6.80 -3.78 -7.22
CA ARG A 191 7.33 -3.46 -8.55
C ARG A 191 6.27 -3.39 -9.66
N GLY A 192 5.03 -3.76 -9.34
CA GLY A 192 3.90 -3.73 -10.27
C GLY A 192 3.82 -4.92 -11.24
N LEU A 193 2.74 -4.91 -12.03
CA LEU A 193 2.41 -5.99 -12.96
C LEU A 193 3.09 -5.88 -14.34
N GLY A 194 3.68 -4.73 -14.68
CA GLY A 194 4.22 -4.45 -16.01
C GLY A 194 5.53 -5.17 -16.35
N LEU A 195 6.22 -5.77 -15.38
CA LEU A 195 7.46 -6.53 -15.62
C LEU A 195 7.15 -7.99 -15.98
N SER A 196 8.05 -8.63 -16.72
CA SER A 196 7.95 -10.09 -16.94
C SER A 196 8.15 -10.85 -15.63
N LEU A 197 7.59 -12.08 -15.54
CA LEU A 197 7.77 -12.92 -14.36
C LEU A 197 9.26 -13.25 -14.13
N GLU A 198 10.03 -13.41 -15.22
CA GLU A 198 11.48 -13.62 -15.14
C GLU A 198 12.20 -12.42 -14.51
N ALA A 199 11.84 -11.20 -14.90
CA ALA A 199 12.39 -9.98 -14.30
C ALA A 199 12.02 -9.85 -12.81
N ILE A 200 10.82 -10.26 -12.43
CA ILE A 200 10.40 -10.31 -11.02
C ILE A 200 11.26 -11.29 -10.23
N ARG A 201 11.48 -12.51 -10.76
CA ARG A 201 12.30 -13.56 -10.10
C ARG A 201 13.75 -13.15 -9.89
N LYS A 202 14.30 -12.25 -10.70
CA LYS A 202 15.67 -11.72 -10.52
C LYS A 202 15.82 -10.82 -9.29
N ASN A 203 14.73 -10.27 -8.75
CA ASN A 203 14.76 -9.45 -7.54
C ASN A 203 13.46 -9.62 -6.75
N THR A 204 13.48 -10.50 -5.78
CA THR A 204 12.37 -10.81 -4.87
C THR A 204 12.56 -10.24 -3.46
N SER A 205 13.48 -9.29 -3.27
CA SER A 205 13.91 -8.81 -1.95
C SER A 205 12.76 -8.40 -1.02
N TYR A 206 11.71 -7.77 -1.56
CA TYR A 206 10.51 -7.41 -0.79
C TYR A 206 9.76 -8.66 -0.28
N GLY A 207 9.51 -9.62 -1.17
CA GLY A 207 8.86 -10.89 -0.79
C GLY A 207 9.75 -11.75 0.13
N ASP A 208 11.07 -11.75 -0.09
CA ASP A 208 12.02 -12.43 0.79
C ASP A 208 12.00 -11.88 2.21
N PHE A 209 11.84 -10.57 2.36
CA PHE A 209 11.66 -9.94 3.67
C PHE A 209 10.42 -10.48 4.39
N ILE A 210 9.29 -10.62 3.68
CA ILE A 210 8.05 -11.16 4.24
C ILE A 210 8.23 -12.63 4.63
N VAL A 211 8.79 -13.45 3.75
CA VAL A 211 9.01 -14.89 4.01
C VAL A 211 9.93 -15.10 5.21
N LYS A 212 11.03 -14.35 5.30
CA LYS A 212 11.96 -14.43 6.44
C LYS A 212 11.31 -14.09 7.78
N ARG A 213 10.25 -13.31 7.78
CA ARG A 213 9.51 -12.88 8.98
C ARG A 213 8.12 -13.50 9.10
N TRP A 214 7.86 -14.58 8.38
CA TRP A 214 6.54 -15.20 8.33
C TRP A 214 5.97 -15.54 9.72
N ALA A 215 6.77 -16.24 10.54
CA ALA A 215 6.37 -16.56 11.90
C ALA A 215 6.17 -15.33 12.79
N TYR A 216 6.94 -14.26 12.55
CA TYR A 216 6.76 -12.98 13.23
C TYR A 216 5.41 -12.36 12.89
N PHE A 217 5.03 -12.29 11.61
CA PHE A 217 3.73 -11.76 11.20
C PHE A 217 2.56 -12.62 11.68
N ALA A 218 2.72 -13.95 11.70
CA ALA A 218 1.74 -14.84 12.30
C ALA A 218 1.51 -14.53 13.81
N GLY A 219 2.58 -14.16 14.53
CA GLY A 219 2.50 -13.77 15.94
C GLY A 219 1.84 -12.40 16.19
N LEU A 220 1.78 -11.52 15.19
CA LEU A 220 1.09 -10.22 15.28
C LEU A 220 -0.43 -10.34 15.05
N LEU A 221 -0.86 -11.37 14.35
CA LEU A 221 -2.25 -11.68 14.00
C LEU A 221 -2.97 -12.45 15.11
#